data_435702d83253175539d1593d88e9662b
#
_entry.id   435702d83253175539d1593d88e9662b
#
_cell.length_a   1.000
_cell.length_b   1.000
_cell.length_c   1.000
_cell.angle_alpha   90.00
_cell.angle_beta   90.00
_cell.angle_gamma   90.00
#
_symmetry.space_group_name_H-M   'P 1'
#
loop_
_entity.id
_entity.type
_entity.pdbx_description
1 polymer ?
#
loop_
_entity_poly.entity_id
_entity_poly.type
_entity_poly.pdbx_seq_one_letter_code
_entity_poly.pdbx_strand_id
1 'polypeptide(L)'
;MYYVADDFDAFLNLLKDHPEVELVHSPVEHRRGQRAVRLYDPDRHIIEVGESLDKVAKRFRDGGLNEEGVARRMDISLEYAKKLLK
;
A
#
# COMPACT_ATOMS: atom_id res chain seq x y z
N MET A 1 15.47 -1.73 -0.57
CA MET A 1 14.86 -2.30 0.64
C MET A 1 13.36 -2.05 0.60
N TYR A 2 12.56 -3.03 1.00
CA TYR A 2 11.11 -2.96 0.90
C TYR A 2 10.48 -3.20 2.27
N TYR A 3 9.56 -2.33 2.66
CA TYR A 3 8.80 -2.45 3.90
C TYR A 3 7.31 -2.42 3.62
N VAL A 4 6.53 -3.13 4.42
CA VAL A 4 5.07 -3.12 4.35
C VAL A 4 4.54 -2.31 5.54
N ALA A 5 3.69 -1.32 5.26
CA ALA A 5 3.04 -0.53 6.30
C ALA A 5 1.64 -1.06 6.54
N ASP A 6 1.32 -1.43 7.78
CA ASP A 6 -0.02 -1.87 8.16
C ASP A 6 -1.04 -0.76 8.02
N ASP A 7 -0.63 0.48 8.32
CA ASP A 7 -1.47 1.66 8.14
C ASP A 7 -0.70 2.66 7.29
N PHE A 8 -0.90 2.58 5.97
CA PHE A 8 -0.20 3.40 5.02
C PHE A 8 -0.53 4.89 5.18
N ASP A 9 -1.79 5.21 5.50
CA ASP A 9 -2.18 6.60 5.71
C ASP A 9 -1.51 7.21 6.93
N ALA A 10 -1.36 6.44 8.02
CA ALA A 10 -0.63 6.88 9.19
C ALA A 10 0.85 7.11 8.85
N PHE A 11 1.43 6.24 8.02
CA PHE A 11 2.81 6.42 7.56
C PHE A 11 2.96 7.71 6.74
N LEU A 12 2.01 7.99 5.84
CA LEU A 12 2.04 9.23 5.06
C LEU A 12 1.92 10.46 5.94
N ASN A 13 1.08 10.40 6.99
CA ASN A 13 0.96 11.49 7.94
C ASN A 13 2.25 11.70 8.73
N LEU A 14 2.93 10.62 9.07
CA LEU A 14 4.23 10.71 9.73
C LEU A 14 5.25 11.40 8.82
N LEU A 15 5.24 11.11 7.53
CA LEU A 15 6.14 11.76 6.58
C LEU A 15 5.90 13.27 6.50
N LYS A 16 4.65 13.72 6.65
CA LYS A 16 4.33 15.16 6.66
C LYS A 16 4.99 15.88 7.83
N ASP A 17 5.17 15.18 8.96
CA ASP A 17 5.82 15.73 10.14
C ASP A 17 7.34 15.69 10.03
N HIS A 18 7.88 15.07 8.98
CA HIS A 18 9.31 14.94 8.76
C HIS A 18 9.71 15.43 7.37
N PRO A 19 9.61 16.76 7.11
CA PRO A 19 9.90 17.29 5.79
C PRO A 19 11.37 17.14 5.37
N GLU A 20 12.26 16.81 6.31
CA GLU A 20 13.65 16.50 6.01
C GLU A 20 13.84 15.19 5.26
N VAL A 21 12.83 14.31 5.26
CA VAL A 21 12.87 13.05 4.51
C VAL A 21 12.59 13.35 3.04
N GLU A 22 13.55 13.02 2.18
CA GLU A 22 13.42 13.28 0.75
C GLU A 22 12.71 12.08 0.07
N LEU A 23 11.67 12.37 -0.70
CA LEU A 23 10.94 11.36 -1.45
C LEU A 23 11.52 11.25 -2.86
N VAL A 24 11.60 10.01 -3.38
CA VAL A 24 11.96 9.77 -4.78
C VAL A 24 10.82 10.24 -5.67
N HIS A 25 9.57 9.99 -5.22
CA HIS A 25 8.36 10.42 -5.91
C HIS A 25 7.22 10.50 -4.90
N SER A 26 6.14 11.19 -5.28
CA SER A 26 4.92 11.22 -4.47
C SER A 26 4.32 9.82 -4.36
N PRO A 27 3.53 9.54 -3.30
CA PRO A 27 2.84 8.25 -3.20
C PRO A 27 2.03 7.97 -4.45
N VAL A 28 2.09 6.72 -4.93
CA VAL A 28 1.37 6.28 -6.12
C VAL A 28 0.57 5.03 -5.81
N GLU A 29 -0.54 4.85 -6.51
CA GLU A 29 -1.32 3.63 -6.48
C GLU A 29 -0.94 2.79 -7.69
N HIS A 30 -0.45 1.58 -7.42
CA HIS A 30 -0.11 0.65 -8.48
C HIS A 30 -1.36 0.06 -9.11
N ARG A 31 -1.20 -0.53 -10.28
CA ARG A 31 -2.29 -1.10 -11.07
C ARG A 31 -3.21 -2.02 -10.27
N ARG A 32 -2.65 -2.78 -9.32
CA ARG A 32 -3.40 -3.72 -8.47
C ARG A 32 -4.00 -3.09 -7.21
N GLY A 33 -3.92 -1.77 -7.12
CA GLY A 33 -4.51 -1.02 -6.02
C GLY A 33 -3.61 -0.80 -4.81
N GLN A 34 -2.45 -1.43 -4.77
CA GLN A 34 -1.51 -1.21 -3.67
C GLN A 34 -0.85 0.16 -3.82
N ARG A 35 -0.92 0.97 -2.77
CA ARG A 35 -0.22 2.25 -2.74
C ARG A 35 1.20 2.04 -2.25
N ALA A 36 2.13 2.83 -2.76
CA ALA A 36 3.54 2.76 -2.37
C ALA A 36 4.20 4.11 -2.51
N VAL A 37 5.25 4.33 -1.74
CA VAL A 37 6.09 5.51 -1.82
C VAL A 37 7.55 5.08 -1.69
N ARG A 38 8.42 5.76 -2.43
CA ARG A 38 9.87 5.55 -2.33
C ARG A 38 10.52 6.79 -1.75
N LEU A 39 11.46 6.58 -0.83
CA LEU A 39 12.16 7.65 -0.16
C LEU A 39 13.64 7.30 0.00
N TYR A 40 14.44 8.31 0.31
CA TYR A 40 15.87 8.12 0.57
C TYR A 40 16.11 8.01 2.06
N ASP A 41 16.96 7.06 2.47
CA ASP A 41 17.45 7.02 3.84
C ASP A 41 18.63 8.04 3.99
N PRO A 42 19.16 8.22 5.21
CA PRO A 42 20.28 9.17 5.40
C PRO A 42 21.52 8.84 4.57
N ASP A 43 21.73 7.57 4.20
CA ASP A 43 22.84 7.12 3.38
C ASP A 43 22.53 7.14 1.89
N ARG A 44 21.38 7.72 1.50
CA ARG A 44 20.93 7.88 0.12
C ARG A 44 20.54 6.55 -0.56
N HIS A 45 20.24 5.52 0.23
CA HIS A 45 19.65 4.30 -0.31
C HIS A 45 18.15 4.49 -0.50
N ILE A 46 17.59 3.85 -1.52
CA ILE A 46 16.15 3.95 -1.79
C ILE A 46 15.41 2.91 -0.94
N ILE A 47 14.42 3.38 -0.21
CA ILE A 47 13.52 2.53 0.58
C ILE A 47 12.14 2.63 -0.05
N GLU A 48 11.52 1.48 -0.34
CA GLU A 48 10.13 1.44 -0.79
C GLU A 48 9.25 0.99 0.36
N VAL A 49 8.17 1.75 0.61
CA VAL A 49 7.16 1.39 1.62
C VAL A 49 5.86 1.17 0.88
N GLY A 50 5.31 -0.04 0.99
CA GLY A 50 4.06 -0.42 0.35
C GLY A 50 2.94 -0.65 1.35
N GLU A 51 1.72 -0.50 0.89
CA GLU A 51 0.52 -0.78 1.67
C GLU A 51 0.37 -2.30 1.82
N SER A 52 -0.03 -2.79 3.01
CA SER A 52 -0.27 -4.22 3.19
C SER A 52 -1.44 -4.68 2.34
N LEU A 53 -1.35 -5.90 1.78
CA LEU A 53 -2.36 -6.39 0.84
C LEU A 53 -3.71 -6.63 1.49
N ASP A 54 -3.75 -7.05 2.75
CA ASP A 54 -5.02 -7.22 3.47
C ASP A 54 -5.75 -5.89 3.64
N LYS A 55 -5.03 -4.80 3.87
CA LYS A 55 -5.63 -3.47 3.95
C LYS A 55 -6.14 -3.00 2.59
N VAL A 56 -5.41 -3.31 1.51
CA VAL A 56 -5.85 -3.01 0.15
C VAL A 56 -7.18 -3.73 -0.15
N ALA A 57 -7.24 -5.03 0.16
CA ALA A 57 -8.44 -5.83 -0.07
C ALA A 57 -9.63 -5.28 0.72
N LYS A 58 -9.42 -4.96 2.00
CA LYS A 58 -10.49 -4.42 2.86
C LYS A 58 -10.97 -3.06 2.38
N ARG A 59 -10.07 -2.22 1.87
CA ARG A 59 -10.43 -0.92 1.31
C ARG A 59 -11.34 -1.07 0.11
N PHE A 60 -11.05 -2.03 -0.78
CA PHE A 60 -11.91 -2.29 -1.94
C PHE A 60 -13.26 -2.87 -1.52
N ARG A 61 -13.27 -3.76 -0.53
CA ARG A 61 -14.54 -4.29 0.00
C ARG A 61 -15.40 -3.17 0.59
N ASP A 62 -14.81 -2.29 1.37
CA ASP A 62 -15.52 -1.17 1.99
C ASP A 62 -16.03 -0.17 0.94
N GLY A 63 -15.39 -0.14 -0.23
CA GLY A 63 -15.82 0.64 -1.37
C GLY A 63 -16.94 0.00 -2.19
N GLY A 64 -17.42 -1.17 -1.79
CA GLY A 64 -18.58 -1.80 -2.40
C GLY A 64 -18.31 -3.07 -3.21
N LEU A 65 -17.05 -3.53 -3.32
CA LEU A 65 -16.73 -4.75 -4.05
C LEU A 65 -16.95 -5.98 -3.17
N ASN A 66 -17.49 -7.03 -3.76
CA ASN A 66 -17.56 -8.33 -3.09
C ASN A 66 -16.20 -9.06 -3.23
N GLU A 67 -16.10 -10.27 -2.67
CA GLU A 67 -14.85 -11.04 -2.71
C GLU A 67 -14.34 -11.25 -4.13
N GLU A 68 -15.24 -11.57 -5.07
CA GLU A 68 -14.88 -11.75 -6.48
C GLU A 68 -14.40 -10.44 -7.11
N GLY A 69 -15.06 -9.34 -6.80
CA GLY A 69 -14.66 -8.01 -7.27
C GLY A 69 -13.30 -7.61 -6.76
N VAL A 70 -13.02 -7.88 -5.49
CA VAL A 70 -11.70 -7.62 -4.89
C VAL A 70 -10.63 -8.44 -5.60
N ALA A 71 -10.88 -9.75 -5.79
CA ALA A 71 -9.92 -10.64 -6.46
C ALA A 71 -9.61 -10.13 -7.87
N ARG A 72 -10.64 -9.73 -8.60
CA ARG A 72 -10.48 -9.22 -9.97
C ARG A 72 -9.72 -7.90 -10.00
N ARG A 73 -10.06 -6.99 -9.10
CA ARG A 73 -9.40 -5.67 -9.04
C ARG A 73 -7.92 -5.77 -8.69
N MET A 74 -7.58 -6.68 -7.77
CA MET A 74 -6.21 -6.89 -7.32
C MET A 74 -5.43 -7.88 -8.20
N ASP A 75 -6.12 -8.53 -9.15
CA ASP A 75 -5.52 -9.55 -10.02
C ASP A 75 -4.91 -10.69 -9.21
N ILE A 76 -5.70 -11.22 -8.26
CA ILE A 76 -5.32 -12.35 -7.41
C ILE A 76 -6.43 -13.40 -7.47
N SER A 77 -6.15 -14.60 -6.95
CA SER A 77 -7.14 -15.66 -6.91
C SER A 77 -8.26 -15.31 -5.90
N LEU A 78 -9.44 -15.89 -6.12
CA LEU A 78 -10.54 -15.70 -5.18
C LEU A 78 -10.19 -16.26 -3.80
N GLU A 79 -9.49 -17.38 -3.73
CA GLU A 79 -9.08 -17.97 -2.45
C GLU A 79 -8.16 -17.02 -1.68
N TYR A 80 -7.22 -16.39 -2.38
CA TYR A 80 -6.33 -15.43 -1.74
C TYR A 80 -7.09 -14.19 -1.26
N ALA A 81 -8.02 -13.69 -2.08
CA ALA A 81 -8.85 -12.56 -1.67
C ALA A 81 -9.63 -12.88 -0.40
N LYS A 82 -10.19 -14.09 -0.29
CA LYS A 82 -10.90 -14.52 0.92
C LYS A 82 -10.00 -14.53 2.15
N LYS A 83 -8.77 -14.95 1.99
CA LYS A 83 -7.78 -14.92 3.09
C LYS A 83 -7.49 -13.49 3.54
N LEU A 84 -7.32 -12.59 2.58
CA LEU A 84 -7.01 -11.19 2.89
C LEU A 84 -8.18 -10.49 3.59
N LEU A 85 -9.40 -10.91 3.33
CA LEU A 85 -10.61 -10.28 3.85
C LEU A 85 -11.09 -10.85 5.20
N LYS A 86 -10.43 -11.85 5.70
CA LYS A 86 -10.78 -12.44 7.01
C LYS A 86 -10.54 -11.47 8.15
#